data_561dd503fa7078e69eb9c671d9208962
#
_entry.id   561dd503fa7078e69eb9c671d9208962
#
_cell.length_a   1.000
_cell.length_b   1.000
_cell.length_c   1.000
_cell.angle_alpha   90.00
_cell.angle_beta   90.00
_cell.angle_gamma   90.00
#
_symmetry.space_group_name_H-M   'P 1'
#
loop_
_entity.id
_entity.type
_entity.pdbx_description
1 polymer ?
#
loop_
_entity_poly.entity_id
_entity_poly.type
_entity_poly.pdbx_seq_one_letter_code
_entity_poly.pdbx_strand_id
1 'polypeptide(L)'
;MKVSRRSFLMGMGAAGAPFILPTGLRAAEANGRLNIGFIGMGTQARGLMGNFLHQDVNVVAICDVDTTRREAGCRRVDQFYTEHPEKGKPGNCKGYKDFREVIARKDIDLVCVATPDHWHAYQTVEALKSGKHVYCEKPLTYSIAEAKLVMEASKKYGRIVQTGAMQRSGIEFWTACMLVRNGAIGKIKLVQAHFGGPAKLHFDPNPPQEMEPGLDWDMWCGPGPLVPYDPVLSPRGVHDGFPNWREDDFFASGGVGDWGAHHMDIGQWGLGMDESGPVKVIPATWKSNDAKRGFRATNGAKLVYADGAVMEHGGGSTWGTVFFGTEGIVCVNRGRIAMWHGKEGVPDRTTCQQIQNGSFDGMERVCFFNNEKKFMARQSEIFGNLPEMNGSNEQACAIAARRFNLSQAATQLYRVRGGGHPADFVKCAKDGSQPCSRAEVGARTSIICQLVNTSYIHGNAGFEWDPVKNEFGAGGDNKWLMRRIDGINAGYRNGFFPQV
;
A
#
# COMPACT_ATOMS: atom_id res chain seq x y z
N MET A 1 -49.14 -13.60 24.80
CA MET A 1 -48.71 -14.86 24.16
C MET A 1 -47.25 -15.11 24.47
N LYS A 2 -46.91 -16.11 25.28
CA LYS A 2 -45.53 -16.47 25.61
C LYS A 2 -44.99 -17.37 24.48
N VAL A 3 -44.06 -16.86 23.69
CA VAL A 3 -43.37 -17.68 22.67
C VAL A 3 -42.36 -18.55 23.41
N SER A 4 -42.44 -19.86 23.23
CA SER A 4 -41.58 -20.82 23.90
C SER A 4 -40.19 -20.85 23.26
N ARG A 5 -39.13 -21.14 24.07
CA ARG A 5 -37.74 -21.27 23.61
C ARG A 5 -37.54 -22.31 22.48
N ARG A 6 -38.45 -23.24 22.34
CA ARG A 6 -38.44 -24.24 21.26
C ARG A 6 -38.78 -23.68 19.89
N SER A 7 -39.69 -22.68 19.83
CA SER A 7 -40.06 -22.03 18.56
C SER A 7 -39.02 -21.08 18.02
N PHE A 8 -38.14 -20.57 18.88
CA PHE A 8 -37.04 -19.71 18.46
C PHE A 8 -35.88 -20.50 17.82
N LEU A 9 -35.66 -21.74 18.23
CA LEU A 9 -34.59 -22.62 17.70
C LEU A 9 -34.97 -23.31 16.38
N MET A 10 -36.27 -23.36 16.01
CA MET A 10 -36.68 -23.91 14.69
C MET A 10 -36.67 -22.89 13.56
N GLY A 11 -36.49 -21.58 13.84
CA GLY A 11 -36.44 -20.51 12.83
C GLY A 11 -35.00 -20.23 12.28
N MET A 12 -33.96 -20.86 12.79
CA MET A 12 -32.58 -20.67 12.35
C MET A 12 -32.04 -21.82 11.49
N GLY A 13 -32.89 -22.66 10.97
CA GLY A 13 -32.49 -23.88 10.23
C GLY A 13 -32.76 -23.83 8.73
N ALA A 14 -32.50 -22.71 8.01
CA ALA A 14 -32.58 -22.74 6.54
C ALA A 14 -31.86 -21.52 5.91
N ALA A 15 -30.56 -21.38 6.11
CA ALA A 15 -29.66 -20.63 5.22
C ALA A 15 -28.19 -21.03 5.47
N GLY A 16 -27.95 -22.30 5.74
CA GLY A 16 -26.64 -22.91 5.66
C GLY A 16 -26.45 -23.46 4.25
N ALA A 17 -26.16 -22.59 3.26
CA ALA A 17 -25.46 -23.11 2.09
C ALA A 17 -24.15 -23.72 2.61
N PRO A 18 -23.83 -24.98 2.27
CA PRO A 18 -22.56 -25.54 2.65
C PRO A 18 -21.47 -24.63 2.03
N PHE A 19 -20.66 -24.00 2.85
CA PHE A 19 -19.39 -23.48 2.39
C PHE A 19 -18.63 -24.70 1.84
N ILE A 20 -18.75 -24.91 0.54
CA ILE A 20 -17.87 -25.81 -0.18
C ILE A 20 -16.51 -25.13 -0.09
N LEU A 21 -15.71 -25.53 0.90
CA LEU A 21 -14.28 -25.28 0.88
C LEU A 21 -13.82 -25.75 -0.51
N PRO A 22 -13.28 -24.86 -1.35
CA PRO A 22 -12.74 -25.31 -2.62
C PRO A 22 -11.64 -26.30 -2.26
N THR A 23 -11.86 -27.58 -2.58
CA THR A 23 -10.87 -28.67 -2.48
C THR A 23 -9.78 -28.38 -3.50
N GLY A 24 -8.87 -27.47 -3.18
CA GLY A 24 -7.82 -27.00 -4.08
C GLY A 24 -6.52 -26.65 -3.39
N LEU A 25 -6.36 -26.94 -2.11
CA LEU A 25 -5.02 -27.07 -1.51
C LEU A 25 -4.45 -28.40 -1.99
N ARG A 26 -3.94 -28.42 -3.22
CA ARG A 26 -3.16 -29.54 -3.73
C ARG A 26 -1.75 -29.41 -3.19
N ALA A 27 -1.38 -30.47 -2.48
CA ALA A 27 -0.01 -30.87 -2.24
C ALA A 27 0.91 -29.75 -1.74
N ALA A 28 0.73 -29.38 -0.47
CA ALA A 28 1.95 -29.07 0.28
C ALA A 28 2.92 -30.24 -0.02
N GLU A 29 4.13 -29.94 -0.51
CA GLU A 29 5.19 -30.95 -0.58
C GLU A 29 5.24 -31.69 0.77
N ALA A 30 5.90 -32.85 0.83
CA ALA A 30 5.93 -33.72 2.01
C ALA A 30 6.27 -33.02 3.34
N ASN A 31 6.70 -31.75 3.31
CA ASN A 31 7.02 -30.90 4.45
C ASN A 31 5.91 -29.88 4.86
N GLY A 32 4.74 -29.87 4.20
CA GLY A 32 3.61 -28.97 4.53
C GLY A 32 3.80 -27.49 4.17
N ARG A 33 4.82 -27.14 3.37
CA ARG A 33 5.15 -25.74 2.99
C ARG A 33 4.47 -25.36 1.67
N LEU A 34 3.99 -24.12 1.58
CA LEU A 34 3.40 -23.57 0.35
C LEU A 34 4.49 -23.15 -0.63
N ASN A 35 4.23 -23.34 -1.92
CA ASN A 35 5.12 -22.93 -3.00
C ASN A 35 4.76 -21.52 -3.47
N ILE A 36 5.77 -20.62 -3.57
CA ILE A 36 5.61 -19.26 -4.05
C ILE A 36 6.39 -19.00 -5.33
N GLY A 37 5.74 -18.31 -6.28
CA GLY A 37 6.37 -17.71 -7.47
C GLY A 37 6.42 -16.20 -7.37
N PHE A 38 7.52 -15.59 -7.85
CA PHE A 38 7.69 -14.14 -7.94
C PHE A 38 7.51 -13.64 -9.36
N ILE A 39 6.74 -12.58 -9.55
CA ILE A 39 6.58 -11.86 -10.81
C ILE A 39 7.14 -10.44 -10.62
N GLY A 40 8.21 -10.13 -11.35
CA GLY A 40 9.08 -8.98 -11.14
C GLY A 40 10.23 -9.30 -10.17
N MET A 41 11.46 -8.93 -10.56
CA MET A 41 12.68 -9.13 -9.74
C MET A 41 13.52 -7.86 -9.66
N GLY A 42 12.84 -6.71 -9.56
CA GLY A 42 13.43 -5.41 -9.28
C GLY A 42 13.93 -5.26 -7.83
N THR A 43 14.33 -4.07 -7.45
CA THR A 43 14.89 -3.77 -6.11
C THR A 43 13.95 -4.19 -4.96
N GLN A 44 12.68 -3.82 -5.05
CA GLN A 44 11.69 -4.18 -4.02
C GLN A 44 11.45 -5.70 -3.95
N ALA A 45 11.30 -6.34 -5.10
CA ALA A 45 11.08 -7.79 -5.18
C ALA A 45 12.23 -8.60 -4.56
N ARG A 46 13.49 -8.18 -4.76
CA ARG A 46 14.65 -8.84 -4.15
C ARG A 46 14.63 -8.76 -2.62
N GLY A 47 14.21 -7.61 -2.06
CA GLY A 47 14.00 -7.45 -0.63
C GLY A 47 12.90 -8.35 -0.09
N LEU A 48 11.75 -8.38 -0.78
CA LEU A 48 10.63 -9.27 -0.43
C LEU A 48 11.02 -10.74 -0.52
N MET A 49 11.68 -11.15 -1.60
CA MET A 49 12.15 -12.52 -1.77
C MET A 49 13.06 -12.94 -0.61
N GLY A 50 13.99 -12.07 -0.19
CA GLY A 50 14.82 -12.30 0.99
C GLY A 50 13.97 -12.55 2.24
N ASN A 51 12.93 -11.75 2.46
CA ASN A 51 12.04 -11.93 3.60
C ASN A 51 11.21 -13.22 3.50
N PHE A 52 10.68 -13.56 2.31
CA PHE A 52 9.91 -14.79 2.09
C PHE A 52 10.73 -16.05 2.24
N LEU A 53 12.01 -16.06 1.86
CA LEU A 53 12.91 -17.21 2.04
C LEU A 53 13.05 -17.62 3.52
N HIS A 54 12.89 -16.67 4.46
CA HIS A 54 12.87 -16.96 5.90
C HIS A 54 11.50 -17.41 6.42
N GLN A 55 10.43 -17.32 5.62
CA GLN A 55 9.10 -17.80 6.00
C GLN A 55 8.96 -19.31 5.73
N ASP A 56 7.78 -19.84 6.05
CA ASP A 56 7.44 -21.25 5.83
C ASP A 56 6.85 -21.46 4.42
N VAL A 57 7.68 -21.16 3.40
CA VAL A 57 7.37 -21.31 1.98
C VAL A 57 8.58 -21.86 1.20
N ASN A 58 8.32 -22.40 0.01
CA ASN A 58 9.36 -22.75 -0.97
C ASN A 58 9.28 -21.75 -2.13
N VAL A 59 10.37 -21.04 -2.42
CA VAL A 59 10.48 -20.19 -3.62
C VAL A 59 10.86 -21.07 -4.80
N VAL A 60 9.91 -21.27 -5.74
CA VAL A 60 10.06 -22.27 -6.84
C VAL A 60 10.01 -21.65 -8.23
N ALA A 61 9.74 -20.35 -8.35
CA ALA A 61 9.71 -19.65 -9.62
C ALA A 61 10.09 -18.19 -9.48
N ILE A 62 10.89 -17.70 -10.42
CA ILE A 62 11.22 -16.29 -10.59
C ILE A 62 10.87 -15.87 -12.01
N CYS A 63 10.02 -14.85 -12.16
CA CYS A 63 9.68 -14.28 -13.45
C CYS A 63 10.17 -12.83 -13.52
N ASP A 64 10.88 -12.51 -14.60
CA ASP A 64 11.18 -11.13 -14.99
C ASP A 64 11.40 -11.08 -16.50
N VAL A 65 10.98 -10.01 -17.13
CA VAL A 65 11.20 -9.75 -18.57
C VAL A 65 12.67 -9.45 -18.90
N ASP A 66 13.46 -9.06 -17.89
CA ASP A 66 14.92 -8.91 -17.99
C ASP A 66 15.62 -10.22 -17.59
N THR A 67 16.38 -10.80 -18.51
CA THR A 67 17.09 -12.07 -18.33
C THR A 67 18.07 -11.99 -17.14
N THR A 68 18.82 -10.90 -17.03
CA THR A 68 19.83 -10.74 -15.97
C THR A 68 19.20 -10.71 -14.57
N ARG A 69 18.07 -10.01 -14.40
CA ARG A 69 17.33 -9.95 -13.12
C ARG A 69 16.75 -11.32 -12.77
N ARG A 70 16.14 -11.98 -13.74
CA ARG A 70 15.56 -13.31 -13.58
C ARG A 70 16.58 -14.35 -13.12
N GLU A 71 17.72 -14.43 -13.81
CA GLU A 71 18.81 -15.35 -13.46
C GLU A 71 19.45 -15.02 -12.12
N ALA A 72 19.66 -13.75 -11.81
CA ALA A 72 20.17 -13.32 -10.51
C ALA A 72 19.22 -13.71 -9.37
N GLY A 73 17.91 -13.61 -9.59
CA GLY A 73 16.89 -14.07 -8.65
C GLY A 73 16.98 -15.57 -8.37
N CYS A 74 17.07 -16.39 -9.44
CA CYS A 74 17.23 -17.84 -9.29
C CYS A 74 18.53 -18.21 -8.55
N ARG A 75 19.65 -17.59 -8.93
CA ARG A 75 20.95 -17.85 -8.24
C ARG A 75 20.88 -17.50 -6.75
N ARG A 76 20.20 -16.42 -6.38
CA ARG A 76 20.03 -16.03 -4.97
C ARG A 76 19.19 -17.04 -4.19
N VAL A 77 18.15 -17.60 -4.79
CA VAL A 77 17.34 -18.68 -4.17
C VAL A 77 18.19 -19.92 -3.97
N ASP A 78 18.94 -20.34 -4.99
CA ASP A 78 19.80 -21.52 -4.92
C ASP A 78 20.92 -21.35 -3.90
N GLN A 79 21.52 -20.17 -3.82
CA GLN A 79 22.51 -19.86 -2.78
C GLN A 79 21.91 -19.99 -1.38
N PHE A 80 20.73 -19.37 -1.16
CA PHE A 80 20.04 -19.46 0.14
C PHE A 80 19.75 -20.89 0.54
N TYR A 81 19.25 -21.72 -0.37
CA TYR A 81 18.98 -23.14 -0.09
C TYR A 81 20.23 -24.01 0.06
N THR A 82 21.36 -23.59 -0.50
CA THR A 82 22.67 -24.21 -0.24
C THR A 82 23.13 -23.91 1.20
N GLU A 83 22.93 -22.67 1.65
CA GLU A 83 23.28 -22.22 3.00
C GLU A 83 22.26 -22.70 4.07
N HIS A 84 21.01 -22.97 3.66
CA HIS A 84 19.88 -23.38 4.51
C HIS A 84 19.16 -24.61 3.95
N PRO A 85 19.78 -25.79 3.97
CA PRO A 85 19.21 -26.99 3.34
C PRO A 85 17.89 -27.47 4.00
N GLU A 86 17.64 -27.08 5.24
CA GLU A 86 16.36 -27.31 5.93
C GLU A 86 15.21 -26.47 5.34
N LYS A 87 15.51 -25.40 4.59
CA LYS A 87 14.55 -24.50 3.97
C LYS A 87 14.16 -24.88 2.54
N GLY A 88 14.99 -25.63 1.83
CA GLY A 88 14.71 -26.03 0.45
C GLY A 88 15.88 -26.72 -0.22
N LYS A 89 15.74 -26.97 -1.52
CA LYS A 89 16.78 -27.63 -2.34
C LYS A 89 17.24 -26.71 -3.45
N PRO A 90 18.56 -26.48 -3.63
CA PRO A 90 19.09 -25.77 -4.79
C PRO A 90 18.65 -26.41 -6.10
N GLY A 91 18.48 -25.62 -7.16
CA GLY A 91 18.09 -26.07 -8.49
C GLY A 91 16.59 -26.27 -8.70
N ASN A 92 15.76 -26.15 -7.64
CA ASN A 92 14.30 -26.27 -7.76
C ASN A 92 13.65 -24.97 -8.27
N CYS A 93 14.30 -23.81 -8.10
CA CYS A 93 13.78 -22.54 -8.58
C CYS A 93 14.00 -22.40 -10.09
N LYS A 94 12.93 -22.16 -10.85
CA LYS A 94 12.98 -21.99 -12.31
C LYS A 94 12.72 -20.54 -12.70
N GLY A 95 13.47 -20.08 -13.72
CA GLY A 95 13.32 -18.75 -14.29
C GLY A 95 12.32 -18.73 -15.45
N TYR A 96 11.44 -17.73 -15.48
CA TYR A 96 10.42 -17.53 -16.51
C TYR A 96 10.51 -16.11 -17.07
N LYS A 97 10.30 -15.95 -18.38
CA LYS A 97 10.18 -14.64 -19.02
C LYS A 97 8.75 -14.13 -18.94
N ASP A 98 7.78 -15.01 -19.13
CA ASP A 98 6.36 -14.72 -19.16
C ASP A 98 5.69 -15.13 -17.84
N PHE A 99 5.04 -14.17 -17.18
CA PHE A 99 4.36 -14.43 -15.91
C PHE A 99 3.21 -15.44 -16.04
N ARG A 100 2.60 -15.57 -17.23
CA ARG A 100 1.53 -16.54 -17.50
C ARG A 100 1.99 -17.97 -17.28
N GLU A 101 3.26 -18.26 -17.55
CA GLU A 101 3.85 -19.57 -17.26
C GLU A 101 3.92 -19.85 -15.77
N VAL A 102 4.22 -18.85 -14.93
CA VAL A 102 4.24 -18.98 -13.47
C VAL A 102 2.84 -19.25 -12.91
N ILE A 103 1.85 -18.45 -13.30
CA ILE A 103 0.48 -18.61 -12.78
C ILE A 103 -0.20 -19.89 -13.29
N ALA A 104 0.20 -20.42 -14.44
CA ALA A 104 -0.31 -21.68 -14.98
C ALA A 104 0.21 -22.91 -14.23
N ARG A 105 1.31 -22.81 -13.50
CA ARG A 105 1.88 -23.93 -12.73
C ARG A 105 0.93 -24.34 -11.61
N LYS A 106 0.58 -25.62 -11.58
CA LYS A 106 -0.38 -26.19 -10.60
C LYS A 106 0.24 -26.44 -9.23
N ASP A 107 1.55 -26.52 -9.15
CA ASP A 107 2.30 -26.72 -7.91
C ASP A 107 2.60 -25.40 -7.17
N ILE A 108 2.29 -24.22 -7.75
CA ILE A 108 2.40 -22.92 -7.09
C ILE A 108 1.09 -22.60 -6.38
N ASP A 109 1.16 -22.26 -5.10
CA ASP A 109 0.04 -21.86 -4.25
C ASP A 109 -0.07 -20.34 -4.12
N LEU A 110 1.09 -19.67 -4.04
CA LEU A 110 1.25 -18.25 -3.76
C LEU A 110 1.96 -17.55 -4.91
N VAL A 111 1.53 -16.33 -5.21
CA VAL A 111 2.23 -15.46 -6.16
C VAL A 111 2.54 -14.13 -5.48
N CYS A 112 3.79 -13.67 -5.60
CA CYS A 112 4.20 -12.32 -5.24
C CYS A 112 4.33 -11.48 -6.50
N VAL A 113 3.48 -10.47 -6.66
CA VAL A 113 3.50 -9.48 -7.75
C VAL A 113 4.26 -8.25 -7.25
N ALA A 114 5.42 -7.97 -7.85
CA ALA A 114 6.27 -6.83 -7.53
C ALA A 114 6.88 -6.19 -8.78
N THR A 115 6.06 -6.10 -9.80
CA THR A 115 6.29 -5.40 -11.08
C THR A 115 6.11 -3.88 -10.91
N PRO A 116 6.28 -3.05 -11.95
CA PRO A 116 5.78 -1.68 -11.95
C PRO A 116 4.25 -1.61 -11.79
N ASP A 117 3.76 -0.48 -11.26
CA ASP A 117 2.36 -0.28 -10.83
C ASP A 117 1.32 -0.65 -11.89
N HIS A 118 1.61 -0.34 -13.15
CA HIS A 118 0.70 -0.56 -14.27
C HIS A 118 0.37 -2.04 -14.55
N TRP A 119 1.16 -2.97 -14.01
CA TRP A 119 0.94 -4.40 -14.14
C TRP A 119 0.17 -5.04 -12.98
N HIS A 120 0.14 -4.39 -11.81
CA HIS A 120 -0.32 -4.99 -10.56
C HIS A 120 -1.71 -5.61 -10.66
N ALA A 121 -2.69 -4.84 -11.16
CA ALA A 121 -4.08 -5.30 -11.21
C ALA A 121 -4.27 -6.50 -12.13
N TYR A 122 -3.73 -6.44 -13.34
CA TYR A 122 -3.89 -7.51 -14.31
C TYR A 122 -3.28 -8.82 -13.82
N GLN A 123 -2.04 -8.78 -13.35
CA GLN A 123 -1.34 -9.98 -12.84
C GLN A 123 -2.01 -10.53 -11.58
N THR A 124 -2.52 -9.66 -10.70
CA THR A 124 -3.27 -10.07 -9.52
C THR A 124 -4.56 -10.81 -9.90
N VAL A 125 -5.38 -10.25 -10.79
CA VAL A 125 -6.64 -10.86 -11.21
C VAL A 125 -6.39 -12.20 -11.92
N GLU A 126 -5.43 -12.29 -12.83
CA GLU A 126 -5.10 -13.53 -13.52
C GLU A 126 -4.57 -14.63 -12.59
N ALA A 127 -3.78 -14.25 -11.57
CA ALA A 127 -3.33 -15.18 -10.55
C ALA A 127 -4.51 -15.70 -9.69
N LEU A 128 -5.45 -14.81 -9.30
CA LEU A 128 -6.66 -15.20 -8.56
C LEU A 128 -7.54 -16.16 -9.36
N LYS A 129 -7.75 -15.90 -10.66
CA LYS A 129 -8.47 -16.79 -11.60
C LYS A 129 -7.83 -18.18 -11.68
N SER A 130 -6.51 -18.22 -11.60
CA SER A 130 -5.73 -19.47 -11.62
C SER A 130 -5.67 -20.15 -10.25
N GLY A 131 -6.43 -19.66 -9.26
CA GLY A 131 -6.55 -20.26 -7.94
C GLY A 131 -5.39 -19.97 -6.98
N LYS A 132 -4.56 -18.95 -7.25
CA LYS A 132 -3.43 -18.57 -6.40
C LYS A 132 -3.85 -17.54 -5.35
N HIS A 133 -3.23 -17.58 -4.17
CA HIS A 133 -3.22 -16.44 -3.24
C HIS A 133 -2.16 -15.43 -3.70
N VAL A 134 -2.41 -14.14 -3.50
CA VAL A 134 -1.57 -13.08 -4.09
C VAL A 134 -1.08 -12.11 -3.03
N TYR A 135 0.23 -11.94 -2.95
CA TYR A 135 0.86 -10.77 -2.36
C TYR A 135 1.16 -9.80 -3.51
N CYS A 136 0.56 -8.61 -3.49
CA CYS A 136 0.82 -7.59 -4.50
C CYS A 136 1.42 -6.35 -3.87
N GLU A 137 2.53 -5.84 -4.43
CA GLU A 137 3.10 -4.59 -3.97
C GLU A 137 2.12 -3.42 -4.10
N LYS A 138 2.38 -2.39 -3.33
CA LYS A 138 1.63 -1.12 -3.36
C LYS A 138 2.12 -0.22 -4.53
N PRO A 139 1.25 0.64 -5.08
CA PRO A 139 -0.20 0.65 -4.92
C PRO A 139 -0.82 -0.62 -5.50
N LEU A 140 -1.88 -1.14 -4.89
CA LEU A 140 -2.51 -2.38 -5.38
C LEU A 140 -2.96 -2.26 -6.84
N THR A 141 -3.38 -1.07 -7.23
CA THR A 141 -3.84 -0.78 -8.59
C THR A 141 -3.43 0.63 -9.04
N TYR A 142 -3.34 0.79 -10.35
CA TYR A 142 -3.02 2.07 -10.98
C TYR A 142 -4.26 2.92 -11.28
N SER A 143 -5.45 2.32 -11.41
CA SER A 143 -6.70 3.04 -11.65
C SER A 143 -7.81 2.63 -10.69
N ILE A 144 -8.87 3.45 -10.59
CA ILE A 144 -10.04 3.15 -9.76
C ILE A 144 -10.82 1.95 -10.31
N ALA A 145 -10.96 1.86 -11.64
CA ALA A 145 -11.62 0.72 -12.28
C ALA A 145 -10.92 -0.61 -11.95
N GLU A 146 -9.58 -0.63 -12.00
CA GLU A 146 -8.80 -1.78 -11.58
C GLU A 146 -9.03 -2.15 -10.10
N ALA A 147 -9.16 -1.16 -9.22
CA ALA A 147 -9.42 -1.41 -7.79
C ALA A 147 -10.77 -2.12 -7.59
N LYS A 148 -11.81 -1.69 -8.30
CA LYS A 148 -13.13 -2.37 -8.29
C LYS A 148 -13.00 -3.83 -8.72
N LEU A 149 -12.26 -4.10 -9.79
CA LEU A 149 -12.08 -5.46 -10.33
C LEU A 149 -11.26 -6.37 -9.40
N VAL A 150 -10.22 -5.86 -8.75
CA VAL A 150 -9.43 -6.65 -7.78
C VAL A 150 -10.28 -7.03 -6.56
N MET A 151 -11.10 -6.11 -6.05
CA MET A 151 -12.04 -6.41 -4.96
C MET A 151 -13.04 -7.50 -5.37
N GLU A 152 -13.60 -7.39 -6.57
CA GLU A 152 -14.55 -8.36 -7.11
C GLU A 152 -13.88 -9.73 -7.32
N ALA A 153 -12.71 -9.77 -7.96
CA ALA A 153 -11.95 -10.99 -8.20
C ALA A 153 -11.59 -11.73 -6.90
N SER A 154 -11.13 -10.99 -5.88
CA SER A 154 -10.81 -11.59 -4.59
C SER A 154 -12.02 -12.29 -3.96
N LYS A 155 -13.19 -11.66 -4.01
CA LYS A 155 -14.46 -12.24 -3.54
C LYS A 155 -14.89 -13.43 -4.40
N LYS A 156 -14.90 -13.27 -5.73
CA LYS A 156 -15.36 -14.29 -6.67
C LYS A 156 -14.55 -15.57 -6.60
N TYR A 157 -13.23 -15.47 -6.54
CA TYR A 157 -12.35 -16.63 -6.55
C TYR A 157 -11.99 -17.13 -5.15
N GLY A 158 -12.40 -16.43 -4.09
CA GLY A 158 -12.20 -16.84 -2.69
C GLY A 158 -10.72 -17.01 -2.33
N ARG A 159 -9.84 -16.17 -2.89
CA ARG A 159 -8.40 -16.23 -2.64
C ARG A 159 -7.94 -15.02 -1.84
N ILE A 160 -6.95 -15.25 -0.98
CA ILE A 160 -6.34 -14.19 -0.17
C ILE A 160 -5.54 -13.26 -1.07
N VAL A 161 -5.77 -11.96 -0.92
CA VAL A 161 -4.91 -10.90 -1.44
C VAL A 161 -4.37 -10.10 -0.27
N GLN A 162 -3.06 -9.91 -0.24
CA GLN A 162 -2.42 -8.96 0.67
C GLN A 162 -1.66 -7.91 -0.14
N THR A 163 -1.96 -6.64 0.12
CA THR A 163 -1.22 -5.53 -0.47
C THR A 163 0.06 -5.26 0.32
N GLY A 164 1.14 -4.87 -0.35
CA GLY A 164 2.43 -4.50 0.24
C GLY A 164 2.42 -3.24 1.11
N ALA A 165 1.32 -2.95 1.82
CA ALA A 165 1.18 -1.84 2.76
C ALA A 165 1.87 -2.14 4.10
N MET A 166 3.20 -2.35 4.06
CA MET A 166 4.00 -2.86 5.18
C MET A 166 3.93 -2.01 6.45
N GLN A 167 3.56 -0.73 6.37
CA GLN A 167 3.41 0.13 7.53
C GLN A 167 2.34 -0.38 8.50
N ARG A 168 1.29 -1.07 8.03
CA ARG A 168 0.27 -1.71 8.89
C ARG A 168 0.83 -2.79 9.82
N SER A 169 2.02 -3.32 9.51
CA SER A 169 2.71 -4.29 10.36
C SER A 169 3.65 -3.65 11.40
N GLY A 170 3.94 -2.34 11.28
CA GLY A 170 4.78 -1.59 12.23
C GLY A 170 4.06 -1.27 13.53
N ILE A 171 4.76 -1.46 14.66
CA ILE A 171 4.19 -1.22 16.00
C ILE A 171 3.78 0.23 16.21
N GLU A 172 4.55 1.17 15.68
CA GLU A 172 4.28 2.61 15.77
C GLU A 172 2.99 3.00 15.05
N PHE A 173 2.76 2.46 13.86
CA PHE A 173 1.55 2.73 13.09
C PHE A 173 0.32 2.09 13.72
N TRP A 174 0.45 0.84 14.20
CA TRP A 174 -0.61 0.18 14.94
C TRP A 174 -0.96 0.96 16.21
N THR A 175 0.04 1.39 16.99
CA THR A 175 -0.18 2.17 18.22
C THR A 175 -0.84 3.51 17.91
N ALA A 176 -0.37 4.25 16.89
CA ALA A 176 -0.97 5.50 16.48
C ALA A 176 -2.45 5.34 16.11
N CYS A 177 -2.78 4.34 15.26
CA CYS A 177 -4.15 4.06 14.88
C CYS A 177 -5.01 3.57 16.05
N MET A 178 -4.48 2.77 16.96
CA MET A 178 -5.19 2.36 18.20
C MET A 178 -5.53 3.57 19.09
N LEU A 179 -4.59 4.50 19.27
CA LEU A 179 -4.82 5.73 20.02
C LEU A 179 -5.94 6.55 19.40
N VAL A 180 -5.83 6.82 18.11
CA VAL A 180 -6.80 7.62 17.35
C VAL A 180 -8.19 6.98 17.35
N ARG A 181 -8.28 5.69 17.04
CA ARG A 181 -9.55 4.94 16.97
C ARG A 181 -10.26 4.81 18.33
N ASN A 182 -9.55 4.94 19.43
CA ASN A 182 -10.10 4.89 20.78
C ASN A 182 -10.19 6.26 21.46
N GLY A 183 -10.13 7.35 20.67
CA GLY A 183 -10.43 8.71 21.14
C GLY A 183 -9.35 9.35 22.00
N ALA A 184 -8.10 8.84 21.95
CA ALA A 184 -7.01 9.39 22.77
C ALA A 184 -6.64 10.86 22.46
N ILE A 185 -7.10 11.40 21.34
CA ILE A 185 -6.98 12.82 20.97
C ILE A 185 -8.34 13.48 20.69
N GLY A 186 -9.42 12.91 21.22
CA GLY A 186 -10.78 13.38 20.97
C GLY A 186 -11.24 13.13 19.54
N LYS A 187 -12.19 13.95 19.05
CA LYS A 187 -12.71 13.85 17.67
C LYS A 187 -11.65 14.31 16.67
N ILE A 188 -11.39 13.48 15.65
CA ILE A 188 -10.47 13.84 14.57
C ILE A 188 -11.06 14.94 13.71
N LYS A 189 -10.30 16.00 13.48
CA LYS A 189 -10.63 17.14 12.62
C LYS A 189 -9.91 17.06 11.28
N LEU A 190 -8.62 16.73 11.33
CA LEU A 190 -7.76 16.69 10.16
C LEU A 190 -6.74 15.57 10.28
N VAL A 191 -6.50 14.90 9.17
CA VAL A 191 -5.34 14.04 8.95
C VAL A 191 -4.49 14.67 7.87
N GLN A 192 -3.20 14.88 8.10
CA GLN A 192 -2.25 15.24 7.05
C GLN A 192 -1.42 14.03 6.67
N ALA A 193 -1.48 13.62 5.41
CA ALA A 193 -0.63 12.61 4.83
C ALA A 193 0.42 13.28 3.94
N HIS A 194 1.71 13.10 4.28
CA HIS A 194 2.81 13.82 3.65
C HIS A 194 3.55 12.92 2.65
N PHE A 195 3.56 13.30 1.38
CA PHE A 195 4.23 12.57 0.29
C PHE A 195 4.51 13.50 -0.90
N GLY A 196 5.12 12.94 -1.96
CA GLY A 196 5.42 13.67 -3.19
C GLY A 196 4.17 13.90 -4.06
N GLY A 197 4.31 14.77 -5.06
CA GLY A 197 3.23 15.10 -6.00
C GLY A 197 2.90 13.97 -6.98
N PRO A 198 1.97 14.23 -7.92
CA PRO A 198 1.62 13.30 -8.99
C PRO A 198 2.80 13.02 -9.92
N ALA A 199 2.72 11.95 -10.70
CA ALA A 199 3.67 11.66 -11.76
C ALA A 199 3.71 12.78 -12.79
N LYS A 200 4.83 12.91 -13.46
CA LYS A 200 4.96 13.84 -14.59
C LYS A 200 4.23 13.24 -15.79
N LEU A 201 3.62 14.11 -16.60
CA LEU A 201 3.15 13.70 -17.91
C LEU A 201 4.32 13.09 -18.68
N HIS A 202 4.04 11.96 -19.33
CA HIS A 202 5.05 11.35 -20.18
C HIS A 202 5.47 12.34 -21.24
N PHE A 203 6.75 12.62 -21.27
CA PHE A 203 7.40 13.31 -22.40
C PHE A 203 8.39 12.32 -22.96
N ASP A 204 8.42 12.17 -24.23
CA ASP A 204 9.47 11.45 -24.96
C ASP A 204 10.69 12.37 -25.13
N PRO A 205 11.50 12.58 -24.09
CA PRO A 205 12.52 13.62 -24.06
C PRO A 205 13.85 13.15 -24.63
N ASN A 206 14.04 11.84 -24.66
CA ASN A 206 15.30 11.24 -25.11
C ASN A 206 15.14 10.68 -26.52
N PRO A 207 16.14 10.85 -27.39
CA PRO A 207 16.14 10.12 -28.66
C PRO A 207 16.09 8.63 -28.34
N PRO A 208 15.40 7.82 -29.20
CA PRO A 208 15.32 6.37 -29.04
C PRO A 208 16.71 5.78 -28.81
N GLN A 209 16.84 4.99 -27.76
CA GLN A 209 18.10 4.32 -27.43
C GLN A 209 18.04 2.87 -27.90
N GLU A 210 19.19 2.36 -28.38
CA GLU A 210 19.33 0.95 -28.68
C GLU A 210 19.22 0.14 -27.38
N MET A 211 18.35 -0.85 -27.38
CA MET A 211 18.14 -1.72 -26.25
C MET A 211 19.08 -2.91 -26.32
N GLU A 212 19.85 -3.14 -25.28
CA GLU A 212 20.67 -4.36 -25.16
C GLU A 212 19.78 -5.61 -25.19
N PRO A 213 20.26 -6.72 -25.81
CA PRO A 213 19.53 -7.99 -25.81
C PRO A 213 19.20 -8.50 -24.40
N GLY A 214 18.06 -9.18 -24.25
CA GLY A 214 17.67 -9.83 -22.99
C GLY A 214 16.63 -9.10 -22.17
N LEU A 215 16.03 -8.02 -22.68
CA LEU A 215 14.84 -7.38 -22.11
C LEU A 215 13.68 -7.51 -23.12
N ASP A 216 12.52 -7.92 -22.66
CA ASP A 216 11.28 -7.85 -23.43
C ASP A 216 10.57 -6.52 -23.13
N TRP A 217 10.89 -5.51 -23.93
CA TRP A 217 10.36 -4.16 -23.72
C TRP A 217 8.86 -4.05 -23.97
N ASP A 218 8.36 -4.80 -24.95
CA ASP A 218 6.92 -4.85 -25.23
C ASP A 218 6.13 -5.37 -24.04
N MET A 219 6.59 -6.48 -23.47
CA MET A 219 6.00 -7.05 -22.25
C MET A 219 6.26 -6.15 -21.02
N TRP A 220 7.39 -5.42 -20.96
CA TRP A 220 7.62 -4.47 -19.89
C TRP A 220 6.60 -3.32 -19.93
N CYS A 221 6.36 -2.71 -21.08
CA CYS A 221 5.33 -1.68 -21.27
C CYS A 221 3.91 -2.23 -21.01
N GLY A 222 3.63 -3.46 -21.39
CA GLY A 222 2.42 -4.21 -21.07
C GLY A 222 1.12 -3.44 -21.26
N PRO A 223 0.34 -3.22 -20.21
CA PRO A 223 -0.91 -2.46 -20.25
C PRO A 223 -0.74 -0.98 -20.60
N GLY A 224 0.44 -0.42 -20.37
CA GLY A 224 0.78 0.96 -20.69
C GLY A 224 1.04 1.14 -22.20
N PRO A 225 1.21 2.39 -22.66
CA PRO A 225 1.63 2.66 -24.04
C PRO A 225 2.98 2.03 -24.36
N LEU A 226 3.15 1.59 -25.60
CA LEU A 226 4.47 1.18 -26.11
C LEU A 226 5.26 2.45 -26.46
N VAL A 227 6.18 2.80 -25.60
CA VAL A 227 7.10 3.94 -25.82
C VAL A 227 8.46 3.43 -26.29
N PRO A 228 9.28 4.27 -26.93
CA PRO A 228 10.68 3.95 -27.21
C PRO A 228 11.41 3.52 -25.94
N TYR A 229 12.38 2.62 -26.07
CA TYR A 229 13.17 2.19 -24.91
C TYR A 229 13.97 3.36 -24.32
N ASP A 230 13.83 3.54 -23.00
CA ASP A 230 14.61 4.48 -22.22
C ASP A 230 15.11 3.79 -20.93
N PRO A 231 16.45 3.69 -20.72
CA PRO A 231 17.01 3.10 -19.50
C PRO A 231 16.66 3.89 -18.22
N VAL A 232 16.21 5.14 -18.35
CA VAL A 232 15.69 5.92 -17.22
C VAL A 232 14.41 5.29 -16.66
N LEU A 233 13.58 4.72 -17.52
CA LEU A 233 12.37 4.00 -17.11
C LEU A 233 12.72 2.61 -16.55
N SER A 234 13.58 1.86 -17.25
CA SER A 234 14.01 0.54 -16.80
C SER A 234 15.46 0.26 -17.21
N PRO A 235 16.43 0.62 -16.35
CA PRO A 235 17.82 0.26 -16.61
C PRO A 235 17.99 -1.25 -16.64
N ARG A 236 18.89 -1.74 -17.51
CA ARG A 236 19.18 -3.16 -17.62
C ARG A 236 19.86 -3.72 -16.37
N GLY A 237 19.64 -4.98 -16.11
CA GLY A 237 20.34 -5.74 -15.09
C GLY A 237 19.90 -5.46 -13.65
N VAL A 238 20.74 -5.90 -12.73
CA VAL A 238 20.54 -5.74 -11.28
C VAL A 238 21.11 -4.41 -10.81
N HIS A 239 20.30 -3.61 -10.17
CA HIS A 239 20.68 -2.32 -9.58
C HIS A 239 19.96 -2.10 -8.26
N ASP A 240 20.48 -1.29 -7.36
CA ASP A 240 19.90 -1.02 -6.04
C ASP A 240 19.01 0.23 -5.99
N GLY A 241 18.94 0.99 -7.09
CA GLY A 241 18.08 2.17 -7.23
C GLY A 241 16.63 1.83 -7.53
N PHE A 242 15.78 2.84 -7.40
CA PHE A 242 14.39 2.81 -7.86
C PHE A 242 14.28 3.59 -9.17
N PRO A 243 14.02 2.92 -10.31
CA PRO A 243 13.92 3.59 -11.62
C PRO A 243 12.81 4.61 -11.72
N ASN A 244 12.94 5.55 -12.65
CA ASN A 244 12.07 6.71 -12.78
C ASN A 244 10.71 6.42 -13.44
N TRP A 245 10.39 5.18 -13.82
CA TRP A 245 9.04 4.83 -14.23
C TRP A 245 7.97 5.24 -13.19
N ARG A 246 8.37 5.39 -11.91
CA ARG A 246 7.52 5.85 -10.82
C ARG A 246 7.04 7.28 -10.99
N GLU A 247 7.80 8.10 -11.69
CA GLU A 247 7.53 9.51 -11.96
C GLU A 247 6.86 9.75 -13.31
N ASP A 248 6.52 8.67 -14.05
CA ASP A 248 5.94 8.71 -15.39
C ASP A 248 4.47 8.29 -15.34
N ASP A 249 3.56 9.14 -15.85
CA ASP A 249 2.12 8.92 -15.76
C ASP A 249 1.58 7.83 -16.68
N PHE A 250 2.40 7.26 -17.57
CA PHE A 250 2.03 6.04 -18.30
C PHE A 250 2.16 4.77 -17.46
N PHE A 251 3.01 4.78 -16.45
CA PHE A 251 3.40 3.60 -15.70
C PHE A 251 3.12 3.67 -14.21
N ALA A 252 2.98 4.89 -13.63
CA ALA A 252 2.71 5.10 -12.22
C ALA A 252 2.04 6.45 -11.93
N SER A 253 1.68 6.69 -10.67
CA SER A 253 1.03 7.93 -10.21
C SER A 253 1.97 8.83 -9.43
N GLY A 254 3.29 8.67 -9.57
CA GLY A 254 4.29 9.45 -8.84
C GLY A 254 4.22 9.25 -7.34
N GLY A 255 4.59 10.27 -6.58
CA GLY A 255 4.55 10.23 -5.13
C GLY A 255 3.17 9.93 -4.56
N VAL A 256 2.10 10.27 -5.28
CA VAL A 256 0.70 9.98 -4.88
C VAL A 256 0.44 8.48 -4.83
N GLY A 257 0.88 7.73 -5.84
CA GLY A 257 0.76 6.26 -5.86
C GLY A 257 1.83 5.57 -5.02
N ASP A 258 3.03 6.13 -4.97
CA ASP A 258 4.16 5.51 -4.24
C ASP A 258 4.05 5.71 -2.72
N TRP A 259 4.36 6.90 -2.21
CA TRP A 259 4.31 7.19 -0.77
C TRP A 259 2.90 7.49 -0.26
N GLY A 260 2.02 8.02 -1.11
CA GLY A 260 0.61 8.22 -0.78
C GLY A 260 -0.08 6.92 -0.39
N ALA A 261 0.20 5.81 -1.09
CA ALA A 261 -0.31 4.48 -0.75
C ALA A 261 0.15 3.96 0.63
N HIS A 262 1.18 4.55 1.22
CA HIS A 262 1.58 4.26 2.60
C HIS A 262 0.94 5.20 3.61
N HIS A 263 1.01 6.51 3.37
CA HIS A 263 0.65 7.51 4.39
C HIS A 263 -0.85 7.77 4.42
N MET A 264 -1.53 7.77 3.27
CA MET A 264 -3.00 7.84 3.22
C MET A 264 -3.65 6.55 3.72
N ASP A 265 -3.02 5.39 3.52
CA ASP A 265 -3.46 4.12 4.09
C ASP A 265 -3.52 4.17 5.63
N ILE A 266 -2.48 4.71 6.27
CA ILE A 266 -2.48 4.92 7.73
C ILE A 266 -3.55 5.92 8.14
N GLY A 267 -3.77 6.98 7.35
CA GLY A 267 -4.87 7.92 7.56
C GLY A 267 -6.24 7.25 7.54
N GLN A 268 -6.52 6.43 6.50
CA GLN A 268 -7.73 5.62 6.37
C GLN A 268 -7.93 4.68 7.57
N TRP A 269 -6.87 3.99 7.96
CA TRP A 269 -6.90 3.07 9.10
C TRP A 269 -7.22 3.78 10.41
N GLY A 270 -6.58 4.93 10.66
CA GLY A 270 -6.84 5.77 11.83
C GLY A 270 -8.25 6.36 11.84
N LEU A 271 -8.81 6.73 10.68
CA LEU A 271 -10.19 7.19 10.54
C LEU A 271 -11.23 6.06 10.61
N GLY A 272 -10.81 4.79 10.48
CA GLY A 272 -11.73 3.66 10.45
C GLY A 272 -12.46 3.45 9.13
N MET A 273 -11.84 3.87 8.04
CA MET A 273 -12.44 3.91 6.71
C MET A 273 -11.94 2.78 5.78
N ASP A 274 -11.48 1.67 6.37
CA ASP A 274 -10.97 0.51 5.61
C ASP A 274 -11.99 -0.11 4.64
N GLU A 275 -13.28 0.09 4.88
CA GLU A 275 -14.39 -0.43 4.05
C GLU A 275 -15.23 0.70 3.41
N SER A 276 -14.76 1.94 3.50
CA SER A 276 -15.44 3.12 2.99
C SER A 276 -14.42 4.10 2.39
N GLY A 277 -14.79 5.37 2.29
CA GLY A 277 -13.93 6.41 1.75
C GLY A 277 -14.52 7.80 1.91
N PRO A 278 -13.86 8.82 1.34
CA PRO A 278 -14.38 10.18 1.32
C PRO A 278 -15.65 10.28 0.48
N VAL A 279 -16.42 11.33 0.72
CA VAL A 279 -17.62 11.67 -0.07
C VAL A 279 -17.39 12.86 -1.00
N LYS A 280 -16.27 13.56 -0.85
CA LYS A 280 -15.94 14.76 -1.63
C LYS A 280 -14.44 14.98 -1.70
N VAL A 281 -13.99 15.49 -2.85
CA VAL A 281 -12.64 16.03 -3.04
C VAL A 281 -12.73 17.54 -3.17
N ILE A 282 -11.98 18.24 -2.31
CA ILE A 282 -11.78 19.68 -2.41
C ILE A 282 -10.42 19.91 -3.05
N PRO A 283 -10.35 20.71 -4.14
CA PRO A 283 -9.11 20.97 -4.82
C PRO A 283 -8.12 21.77 -3.95
N ALA A 284 -6.84 21.68 -4.29
CA ALA A 284 -5.82 22.49 -3.63
C ALA A 284 -6.08 23.97 -3.83
N THR A 285 -5.91 24.75 -2.77
CA THR A 285 -5.97 26.23 -2.85
C THR A 285 -4.69 26.80 -3.42
N TRP A 286 -3.57 26.11 -3.23
CA TRP A 286 -2.28 26.51 -3.75
C TRP A 286 -2.06 25.99 -5.17
N LYS A 287 -1.66 26.86 -6.09
CA LYS A 287 -1.41 26.53 -7.50
C LYS A 287 0.08 26.57 -7.77
N SER A 288 0.62 25.49 -8.31
CA SER A 288 1.98 25.49 -8.86
C SER A 288 2.00 26.20 -10.21
N ASN A 289 2.99 27.06 -10.43
CA ASN A 289 3.24 27.67 -11.74
C ASN A 289 4.10 26.76 -12.64
N ASP A 290 4.29 25.50 -12.28
CA ASP A 290 5.10 24.57 -13.07
C ASP A 290 4.31 24.04 -14.26
N ALA A 291 4.21 24.87 -15.31
CA ALA A 291 3.57 24.52 -16.58
C ALA A 291 4.22 23.32 -17.27
N LYS A 292 5.48 23.01 -16.97
CA LYS A 292 6.20 21.87 -17.57
C LYS A 292 5.68 20.53 -17.07
N ARG A 293 5.01 20.48 -15.90
CA ARG A 293 4.42 19.26 -15.34
C ARG A 293 2.97 19.06 -15.73
N GLY A 294 2.34 20.01 -16.40
CA GLY A 294 0.93 19.93 -16.77
C GLY A 294 -0.06 20.01 -15.60
N PHE A 295 0.42 20.22 -14.36
CA PHE A 295 -0.42 20.28 -13.16
C PHE A 295 -0.50 21.68 -12.61
N ARG A 296 -1.67 22.03 -12.04
CA ARG A 296 -1.89 23.30 -11.34
C ARG A 296 -1.56 23.23 -9.86
N ALA A 297 -1.48 22.02 -9.28
CA ALA A 297 -1.09 21.80 -7.90
C ALA A 297 -0.38 20.46 -7.75
N THR A 298 0.48 20.33 -6.74
CA THR A 298 1.24 19.11 -6.43
C THR A 298 1.00 18.60 -5.01
N ASN A 299 0.24 19.32 -4.20
CA ASN A 299 -0.24 18.97 -2.87
C ASN A 299 -1.43 19.87 -2.49
N GLY A 300 -2.04 19.62 -1.32
CA GLY A 300 -3.10 20.45 -0.75
C GLY A 300 -4.53 20.04 -1.14
N ALA A 301 -4.73 19.00 -1.95
CA ALA A 301 -6.05 18.42 -2.17
C ALA A 301 -6.57 17.77 -0.88
N LYS A 302 -7.87 17.88 -0.63
CA LYS A 302 -8.51 17.39 0.60
C LYS A 302 -9.61 16.40 0.27
N LEU A 303 -9.61 15.29 1.00
CA LEU A 303 -10.64 14.28 1.01
C LEU A 303 -11.54 14.51 2.21
N VAL A 304 -12.84 14.76 1.98
CA VAL A 304 -13.83 15.00 3.05
C VAL A 304 -14.64 13.71 3.26
N TYR A 305 -14.73 13.27 4.51
CA TYR A 305 -15.48 12.09 4.91
C TYR A 305 -16.89 12.46 5.40
N ALA A 306 -17.79 11.50 5.41
CA ALA A 306 -19.19 11.74 5.76
C ALA A 306 -19.42 12.24 7.20
N ASP A 307 -18.52 11.91 8.13
CA ASP A 307 -18.53 12.37 9.53
C ASP A 307 -17.91 13.78 9.73
N GLY A 308 -17.48 14.40 8.63
CA GLY A 308 -16.83 15.72 8.60
C GLY A 308 -15.31 15.70 8.86
N ALA A 309 -14.70 14.54 9.05
CA ALA A 309 -13.24 14.43 9.08
C ALA A 309 -12.66 14.78 7.70
N VAL A 310 -11.46 15.33 7.70
CA VAL A 310 -10.74 15.72 6.47
C VAL A 310 -9.39 15.02 6.44
N MET A 311 -9.01 14.46 5.29
CA MET A 311 -7.63 14.06 5.01
C MET A 311 -7.06 14.96 3.94
N GLU A 312 -5.92 15.58 4.22
CA GLU A 312 -5.23 16.49 3.31
C GLU A 312 -3.92 15.87 2.82
N HIS A 313 -3.66 15.99 1.52
CA HIS A 313 -2.34 15.76 0.97
C HIS A 313 -1.41 16.89 1.42
N GLY A 314 -0.62 16.64 2.47
CA GLY A 314 0.36 17.58 2.98
C GLY A 314 1.62 17.62 2.12
N GLY A 315 2.30 18.76 2.14
CA GLY A 315 3.64 18.92 1.55
C GLY A 315 4.72 18.18 2.35
N GLY A 316 5.97 18.36 1.95
CA GLY A 316 7.11 17.65 2.55
C GLY A 316 7.25 17.86 4.06
N SER A 317 6.96 16.82 4.82
CA SER A 317 7.23 16.70 6.25
C SER A 317 7.99 15.40 6.50
N THR A 318 8.80 15.37 7.54
CA THR A 318 9.47 14.13 7.98
C THR A 318 8.52 13.18 8.70
N TRP A 319 7.34 13.65 9.13
CA TRP A 319 6.26 12.85 9.68
C TRP A 319 5.32 12.41 8.54
N GLY A 320 5.18 11.12 8.35
CA GLY A 320 4.39 10.56 7.23
C GLY A 320 2.91 10.86 7.36
N THR A 321 2.33 10.58 8.54
CA THR A 321 0.91 10.83 8.84
C THR A 321 0.78 11.54 10.17
N VAL A 322 -0.03 12.62 10.19
CA VAL A 322 -0.31 13.40 11.39
C VAL A 322 -1.82 13.50 11.58
N PHE A 323 -2.29 13.11 12.75
CA PHE A 323 -3.69 13.21 13.16
C PHE A 323 -3.87 14.39 14.11
N PHE A 324 -4.78 15.30 13.79
CA PHE A 324 -5.17 16.44 14.62
C PHE A 324 -6.57 16.21 15.15
N GLY A 325 -6.70 16.18 16.45
CA GLY A 325 -7.95 15.97 17.17
C GLY A 325 -8.30 17.13 18.08
N THR A 326 -9.50 17.10 18.66
CA THR A 326 -10.00 18.14 19.60
C THR A 326 -9.23 18.17 20.91
N GLU A 327 -8.48 17.13 21.25
CA GLU A 327 -7.78 16.96 22.52
C GLU A 327 -6.30 16.60 22.37
N GLY A 328 -5.76 16.62 21.15
CA GLY A 328 -4.35 16.30 20.96
C GLY A 328 -3.93 16.06 19.51
N ILE A 329 -2.67 15.64 19.38
CA ILE A 329 -2.00 15.37 18.10
C ILE A 329 -1.27 14.03 18.20
N VAL A 330 -1.38 13.19 17.16
CA VAL A 330 -0.55 11.99 16.98
C VAL A 330 0.19 12.07 15.67
N CYS A 331 1.51 11.90 15.72
CA CYS A 331 2.39 11.88 14.55
C CYS A 331 3.04 10.51 14.43
N VAL A 332 3.11 9.98 13.21
CA VAL A 332 3.73 8.68 12.97
C VAL A 332 4.45 8.62 11.63
N ASN A 333 5.60 7.95 11.62
CA ASN A 333 6.31 7.50 10.42
C ASN A 333 7.17 6.29 10.80
N ARG A 334 7.86 5.69 9.84
CA ARG A 334 8.74 4.53 10.03
C ARG A 334 9.80 4.81 11.10
N GLY A 335 9.75 4.04 12.20
CA GLY A 335 10.62 4.21 13.35
C GLY A 335 10.39 5.51 14.13
N ARG A 336 9.21 6.11 14.05
CA ARG A 336 8.87 7.37 14.73
C ARG A 336 7.43 7.35 15.21
N ILE A 337 7.24 7.80 16.46
CA ILE A 337 5.91 8.08 17.01
C ILE A 337 6.02 9.23 17.99
N ALA A 338 5.05 10.14 17.95
CA ALA A 338 4.93 11.21 18.91
C ALA A 338 3.45 11.51 19.20
N MET A 339 3.16 11.86 20.43
CA MET A 339 1.81 12.22 20.86
C MET A 339 1.85 13.34 21.88
N TRP A 340 0.97 14.31 21.68
CA TRP A 340 0.65 15.37 22.65
C TRP A 340 -0.84 15.37 22.92
N HIS A 341 -1.19 15.65 24.20
CA HIS A 341 -2.57 15.65 24.68
C HIS A 341 -2.85 16.91 25.52
N GLY A 342 -4.10 17.37 25.54
CA GLY A 342 -4.57 18.44 26.42
C GLY A 342 -5.34 19.56 25.74
N LYS A 343 -5.20 19.79 24.44
CA LYS A 343 -5.99 20.77 23.69
C LYS A 343 -6.10 20.41 22.22
N GLU A 344 -6.94 21.15 21.49
CA GLU A 344 -7.12 20.98 20.04
C GLU A 344 -5.80 21.19 19.28
N GLY A 345 -5.48 20.23 18.41
CA GLY A 345 -4.39 20.31 17.48
C GLY A 345 -4.80 21.12 16.25
N VAL A 346 -4.06 22.20 15.93
CA VAL A 346 -4.29 23.03 14.75
C VAL A 346 -3.06 22.99 13.85
N PRO A 347 -3.20 22.66 12.57
CA PRO A 347 -2.07 22.62 11.64
C PRO A 347 -1.72 24.04 11.13
N ASP A 348 -0.69 24.61 11.68
CA ASP A 348 -0.07 25.85 11.19
C ASP A 348 1.45 25.69 11.05
N ARG A 349 2.16 26.76 10.66
CA ARG A 349 3.63 26.73 10.57
C ARG A 349 4.28 26.46 11.92
N THR A 350 3.72 27.03 12.98
CA THR A 350 4.19 26.85 14.36
C THR A 350 4.03 25.38 14.78
N THR A 351 2.89 24.76 14.44
CA THR A 351 2.63 23.33 14.68
C THR A 351 3.71 22.44 14.05
N CYS A 352 4.03 22.66 12.78
CA CYS A 352 5.07 21.88 12.11
C CYS A 352 6.44 22.02 12.80
N GLN A 353 6.79 23.23 13.24
CA GLN A 353 8.02 23.52 13.94
C GLN A 353 8.03 22.91 15.34
N GLN A 354 6.92 22.98 16.07
CA GLN A 354 6.75 22.37 17.39
C GLN A 354 6.84 20.85 17.33
N ILE A 355 6.26 20.20 16.31
CA ILE A 355 6.42 18.76 16.10
C ILE A 355 7.89 18.41 15.90
N GLN A 356 8.63 19.20 15.12
CA GLN A 356 10.06 18.99 14.90
C GLN A 356 10.87 19.19 16.18
N ASN A 357 10.50 20.14 17.00
CA ASN A 357 11.17 20.45 18.26
C ASN A 357 10.72 19.57 19.45
N GLY A 358 9.71 18.72 19.24
CA GLY A 358 9.19 17.81 20.25
C GLY A 358 8.42 18.49 21.39
N SER A 359 7.88 19.70 21.16
CA SER A 359 7.13 20.44 22.20
C SER A 359 5.94 21.20 21.63
N PHE A 360 4.87 21.27 22.41
CA PHE A 360 3.68 22.07 22.16
C PHE A 360 3.27 22.83 23.42
N ASP A 361 3.13 24.14 23.32
CA ASP A 361 2.72 24.97 24.46
C ASP A 361 1.30 24.61 24.92
N GLY A 362 1.16 24.32 26.22
CA GLY A 362 -0.10 23.95 26.85
C GLY A 362 -0.59 22.54 26.50
N MET A 363 0.28 21.66 26.00
CA MET A 363 -0.01 20.25 25.78
C MET A 363 0.99 19.36 26.56
N GLU A 364 0.49 18.29 27.14
CA GLU A 364 1.31 17.23 27.74
C GLU A 364 1.93 16.38 26.63
N ARG A 365 3.25 16.20 26.64
CA ARG A 365 3.92 15.20 25.78
C ARG A 365 3.74 13.81 26.37
N VAL A 366 2.94 12.98 25.74
CA VAL A 366 2.67 11.60 26.16
C VAL A 366 3.82 10.68 25.79
N CYS A 367 4.29 10.75 24.53
CA CYS A 367 5.46 10.02 24.05
C CYS A 367 6.14 10.77 22.92
N PHE A 368 7.43 10.50 22.72
CA PHE A 368 8.20 11.05 21.62
C PHE A 368 9.38 10.14 21.30
N PHE A 369 9.44 9.63 20.09
CA PHE A 369 10.60 8.92 19.56
C PHE A 369 10.80 9.24 18.07
N ASN A 370 12.01 9.62 17.70
CA ASN A 370 12.38 9.90 16.32
C ASN A 370 13.79 9.35 16.06
N ASN A 371 13.91 8.40 15.13
CA ASN A 371 15.17 7.73 14.78
C ASN A 371 15.97 8.41 13.65
N GLU A 372 15.55 9.59 13.19
CA GLU A 372 16.24 10.28 12.10
C GLU A 372 17.60 10.83 12.52
N LYS A 373 18.69 10.25 12.03
CA LYS A 373 20.06 10.66 12.35
C LYS A 373 20.34 12.15 12.04
N LYS A 374 19.79 12.67 10.93
CA LYS A 374 19.93 14.09 10.56
C LYS A 374 19.19 15.00 11.54
N PHE A 375 18.03 14.57 12.05
CA PHE A 375 17.27 15.26 13.06
C PHE A 375 18.06 15.35 14.39
N MET A 376 18.67 14.22 14.79
CA MET A 376 19.47 14.12 15.99
C MET A 376 20.71 15.03 15.96
N ALA A 377 21.46 15.03 14.84
CA ALA A 377 22.64 15.86 14.66
C ALA A 377 22.28 17.36 14.63
N ARG A 378 21.25 17.75 13.89
CA ARG A 378 20.85 19.16 13.73
C ARG A 378 20.26 19.76 14.99
N GLN A 379 19.58 18.96 15.82
CA GLN A 379 19.02 19.45 17.10
C GLN A 379 20.08 19.67 18.16
N SER A 380 21.12 18.83 18.24
CA SER A 380 22.23 19.05 19.18
C SER A 380 23.01 20.33 18.86
N GLU A 381 23.09 20.73 17.59
CA GLU A 381 23.76 21.97 17.17
C GLU A 381 22.91 23.24 17.43
N ILE A 382 21.57 23.15 17.31
CA ILE A 382 20.69 24.31 17.34
C ILE A 382 20.08 24.57 18.73
N PHE A 383 19.80 23.53 19.52
CA PHE A 383 18.97 23.62 20.73
C PHE A 383 19.62 23.13 22.02
N GLY A 384 20.85 22.66 22.00
CA GLY A 384 21.68 22.34 23.17
C GLY A 384 21.19 21.19 24.07
N ASN A 385 19.89 20.99 24.25
CA ASN A 385 19.28 19.88 24.99
C ASN A 385 18.05 19.36 24.24
N LEU A 386 18.17 18.16 23.69
CA LEU A 386 17.03 17.44 23.11
C LEU A 386 15.98 17.12 24.18
N PRO A 387 14.69 17.25 23.87
CA PRO A 387 13.66 16.69 24.74
C PRO A 387 13.95 15.19 24.92
N GLU A 388 13.84 14.73 26.17
CA GLU A 388 14.06 13.32 26.50
C GLU A 388 13.26 12.43 25.56
N MET A 389 13.98 11.58 24.79
CA MET A 389 13.34 10.58 23.95
C MET A 389 13.04 9.32 24.77
N ASN A 390 11.94 8.66 24.48
CA ASN A 390 11.53 7.44 25.17
C ASN A 390 12.35 6.22 24.70
N GLY A 391 13.66 6.24 24.87
CA GLY A 391 14.59 5.12 24.65
C GLY A 391 14.54 4.45 23.27
N SER A 392 13.45 3.76 22.94
CA SER A 392 13.22 3.11 21.64
C SER A 392 11.79 3.37 21.16
N ASN A 393 11.54 3.05 19.88
CA ASN A 393 10.22 3.12 19.27
C ASN A 393 9.18 2.26 20.04
N GLU A 394 9.56 1.05 20.43
CA GLU A 394 8.71 0.13 21.19
C GLU A 394 8.39 0.68 22.59
N GLN A 395 9.37 1.33 23.24
CA GLN A 395 9.16 1.94 24.54
C GLN A 395 8.21 3.14 24.47
N ALA A 396 8.37 4.00 23.45
CA ALA A 396 7.45 5.11 23.20
C ALA A 396 6.01 4.62 22.95
N CYS A 397 5.85 3.59 22.12
CA CYS A 397 4.58 2.93 21.89
C CYS A 397 3.98 2.34 23.17
N ALA A 398 4.79 1.69 24.00
CA ALA A 398 4.35 1.08 25.26
C ALA A 398 3.91 2.13 26.29
N ILE A 399 4.57 3.29 26.34
CA ILE A 399 4.18 4.41 27.22
C ILE A 399 2.79 4.93 26.81
N ALA A 400 2.59 5.23 25.54
CA ALA A 400 1.32 5.69 25.01
C ALA A 400 0.20 4.65 25.20
N ALA A 401 0.49 3.38 24.93
CA ALA A 401 -0.45 2.28 25.09
C ALA A 401 -0.90 2.11 26.56
N ARG A 402 0.00 2.24 27.52
CA ARG A 402 -0.34 2.19 28.96
C ARG A 402 -1.14 3.41 29.39
N ARG A 403 -0.74 4.61 28.97
CA ARG A 403 -1.43 5.88 29.31
C ARG A 403 -2.91 5.86 28.94
N PHE A 404 -3.26 5.27 27.81
CA PHE A 404 -4.63 5.17 27.30
C PHE A 404 -5.24 3.77 27.42
N ASN A 405 -4.62 2.88 28.18
CA ASN A 405 -5.11 1.51 28.43
C ASN A 405 -5.55 0.76 27.15
N LEU A 406 -4.73 0.81 26.11
CA LEU A 406 -5.09 0.25 24.80
C LEU A 406 -5.38 -1.26 24.81
N SER A 407 -4.89 -1.99 25.82
CA SER A 407 -5.19 -3.43 26.00
C SER A 407 -6.66 -3.70 26.34
N GLN A 408 -7.36 -2.72 26.91
CA GLN A 408 -8.79 -2.78 27.28
C GLN A 408 -9.65 -1.86 26.41
N ALA A 409 -9.10 -1.29 25.36
CA ALA A 409 -9.79 -0.37 24.48
C ALA A 409 -10.94 -1.08 23.73
N ALA A 410 -12.05 -0.36 23.52
CA ALA A 410 -13.25 -0.92 22.88
C ALA A 410 -12.99 -1.33 21.42
N THR A 411 -12.19 -0.56 20.70
CA THR A 411 -11.75 -0.91 19.33
C THR A 411 -10.41 -1.61 19.40
N GLN A 412 -10.37 -2.87 18.95
CA GLN A 412 -9.13 -3.63 18.79
C GLN A 412 -8.78 -3.79 17.32
N LEU A 413 -7.64 -3.26 16.91
CA LEU A 413 -7.14 -3.40 15.56
C LEU A 413 -6.32 -4.69 15.43
N TYR A 414 -6.44 -5.35 14.28
CA TYR A 414 -5.60 -6.50 13.97
C TYR A 414 -4.12 -6.11 14.00
N ARG A 415 -3.33 -6.87 14.74
CA ARG A 415 -1.89 -6.64 14.88
C ARG A 415 -1.11 -7.82 14.30
N VAL A 416 -0.26 -7.54 13.33
CA VAL A 416 0.71 -8.51 12.83
C VAL A 416 1.75 -8.79 13.92
N ARG A 417 1.96 -10.06 14.24
CA ARG A 417 2.91 -10.52 15.26
C ARG A 417 3.90 -11.51 14.66
N GLY A 418 5.20 -11.28 14.89
CA GLY A 418 6.27 -12.15 14.40
C GLY A 418 6.40 -12.16 12.87
N GLY A 419 7.59 -12.29 12.34
CA GLY A 419 7.86 -12.46 10.92
C GLY A 419 7.44 -11.32 9.98
N GLY A 420 6.74 -10.29 10.47
CA GLY A 420 6.33 -9.12 9.70
C GLY A 420 5.26 -9.38 8.64
N HIS A 421 5.16 -8.48 7.68
CA HIS A 421 4.12 -8.45 6.65
C HIS A 421 4.06 -9.71 5.76
N PRO A 422 5.19 -10.27 5.27
CA PRO A 422 5.16 -11.54 4.52
C PRO A 422 4.67 -12.74 5.33
N ALA A 423 5.01 -12.81 6.63
CA ALA A 423 4.54 -13.89 7.50
C ALA A 423 3.02 -13.85 7.71
N ASP A 424 2.44 -12.64 7.80
CA ASP A 424 1.00 -12.43 7.86
C ASP A 424 0.29 -13.02 6.63
N PHE A 425 0.82 -12.74 5.44
CA PHE A 425 0.30 -13.32 4.19
C PHE A 425 0.34 -14.84 4.18
N VAL A 426 1.49 -15.42 4.49
CA VAL A 426 1.68 -16.89 4.50
C VAL A 426 0.74 -17.55 5.51
N LYS A 427 0.61 -16.98 6.71
CA LYS A 427 -0.33 -17.44 7.73
C LYS A 427 -1.76 -17.41 7.20
N CYS A 428 -2.20 -16.25 6.66
CA CYS A 428 -3.57 -16.10 6.18
C CYS A 428 -3.88 -16.99 4.97
N ALA A 429 -2.91 -17.23 4.09
CA ALA A 429 -3.05 -18.18 3.00
C ALA A 429 -3.21 -19.64 3.48
N LYS A 430 -2.61 -20.01 4.62
CA LYS A 430 -2.71 -21.35 5.23
C LYS A 430 -4.01 -21.55 6.00
N ASP A 431 -4.44 -20.57 6.78
CA ASP A 431 -5.58 -20.74 7.71
C ASP A 431 -6.88 -20.09 7.24
N GLY A 432 -6.86 -19.39 6.09
CA GLY A 432 -8.04 -18.74 5.51
C GLY A 432 -8.44 -17.44 6.22
N SER A 433 -7.68 -16.97 7.21
CA SER A 433 -7.91 -15.68 7.87
C SER A 433 -7.59 -14.51 6.93
N GLN A 434 -8.06 -13.31 7.25
CA GLN A 434 -7.80 -12.13 6.44
C GLN A 434 -6.54 -11.39 6.92
N PRO A 435 -5.64 -11.00 6.00
CA PRO A 435 -4.44 -10.27 6.34
C PRO A 435 -4.73 -8.80 6.73
N CYS A 436 -3.77 -8.15 7.36
CA CYS A 436 -3.90 -6.75 7.81
C CYS A 436 -4.17 -5.75 6.67
N SER A 437 -3.78 -6.09 5.45
CA SER A 437 -3.97 -5.28 4.23
C SER A 437 -4.62 -6.11 3.12
N ARG A 438 -5.83 -6.63 3.40
CA ARG A 438 -6.61 -7.43 2.45
C ARG A 438 -7.00 -6.64 1.19
N ALA A 439 -7.53 -7.32 0.17
CA ALA A 439 -7.91 -6.72 -1.12
C ALA A 439 -8.72 -5.44 -0.98
N GLU A 440 -9.76 -5.43 -0.14
CA GLU A 440 -10.61 -4.26 0.10
C GLU A 440 -9.80 -3.07 0.60
N VAL A 441 -8.95 -3.29 1.59
CA VAL A 441 -8.11 -2.24 2.20
C VAL A 441 -7.14 -1.64 1.17
N GLY A 442 -6.41 -2.49 0.44
CA GLY A 442 -5.47 -2.03 -0.58
C GLY A 442 -6.15 -1.30 -1.74
N ALA A 443 -7.31 -1.81 -2.17
CA ALA A 443 -8.11 -1.18 -3.22
C ALA A 443 -8.65 0.19 -2.78
N ARG A 444 -9.19 0.32 -1.56
CA ARG A 444 -9.67 1.60 -1.00
C ARG A 444 -8.52 2.62 -0.91
N THR A 445 -7.35 2.17 -0.48
CA THR A 445 -6.15 3.02 -0.48
C THR A 445 -5.78 3.47 -1.89
N SER A 446 -5.77 2.57 -2.88
CA SER A 446 -5.54 2.95 -4.27
C SER A 446 -6.58 3.95 -4.78
N ILE A 447 -7.87 3.74 -4.46
CA ILE A 447 -8.96 4.65 -4.84
C ILE A 447 -8.69 6.06 -4.29
N ILE A 448 -8.42 6.23 -3.00
CA ILE A 448 -8.22 7.59 -2.45
C ILE A 448 -6.96 8.26 -2.99
N CYS A 449 -5.89 7.51 -3.27
CA CYS A 449 -4.73 8.03 -3.99
C CYS A 449 -5.13 8.53 -5.39
N GLN A 450 -5.91 7.74 -6.12
CA GLN A 450 -6.37 8.13 -7.46
C GLN A 450 -7.38 9.27 -7.44
N LEU A 451 -8.20 9.45 -6.41
CA LEU A 451 -9.06 10.63 -6.28
C LEU A 451 -8.22 11.91 -6.14
N VAL A 452 -7.16 11.88 -5.33
CA VAL A 452 -6.21 13.00 -5.21
C VAL A 452 -5.48 13.25 -6.53
N ASN A 453 -4.97 12.20 -7.17
CA ASN A 453 -4.29 12.27 -8.46
C ASN A 453 -5.22 12.86 -9.54
N THR A 454 -6.46 12.37 -9.62
CA THR A 454 -7.50 12.84 -10.55
C THR A 454 -7.76 14.33 -10.38
N SER A 455 -7.86 14.83 -9.14
CA SER A 455 -7.99 16.28 -8.92
C SER A 455 -6.86 17.04 -9.59
N TYR A 456 -5.62 16.63 -9.41
CA TYR A 456 -4.45 17.34 -9.95
C TYR A 456 -4.38 17.27 -11.48
N ILE A 457 -4.51 16.09 -12.07
CA ILE A 457 -4.35 15.90 -13.52
C ILE A 457 -5.52 16.48 -14.34
N HIS A 458 -6.70 16.65 -13.75
CA HIS A 458 -7.86 17.29 -14.37
C HIS A 458 -8.03 18.75 -13.97
N GLY A 459 -6.93 19.51 -13.96
CA GLY A 459 -6.94 20.95 -13.79
C GLY A 459 -7.23 21.44 -12.37
N ASN A 460 -6.87 20.64 -11.37
CA ASN A 460 -7.18 20.85 -9.96
C ASN A 460 -8.70 20.86 -9.71
N ALA A 461 -9.39 19.83 -10.18
CA ALA A 461 -10.84 19.67 -10.07
C ALA A 461 -11.27 19.32 -8.65
N GLY A 462 -12.40 19.88 -8.21
CA GLY A 462 -13.16 19.43 -7.06
C GLY A 462 -14.39 18.67 -7.53
N PHE A 463 -14.76 17.60 -6.80
CA PHE A 463 -15.89 16.75 -7.16
C PHE A 463 -16.46 15.99 -5.96
N GLU A 464 -17.67 15.49 -6.08
CA GLU A 464 -18.30 14.54 -5.17
C GLU A 464 -17.91 13.11 -5.54
N TRP A 465 -17.94 12.24 -4.56
CA TRP A 465 -17.60 10.83 -4.70
C TRP A 465 -18.59 9.95 -3.93
N ASP A 466 -19.05 8.88 -4.53
CA ASP A 466 -19.84 7.84 -3.87
C ASP A 466 -18.92 6.67 -3.46
N PRO A 467 -18.55 6.54 -2.18
CA PRO A 467 -17.64 5.48 -1.74
C PRO A 467 -18.27 4.09 -1.70
N VAL A 468 -19.60 3.98 -1.84
CA VAL A 468 -20.30 2.69 -1.91
C VAL A 468 -20.30 2.15 -3.33
N LYS A 469 -20.65 2.98 -4.29
CA LYS A 469 -20.65 2.62 -5.72
C LYS A 469 -19.25 2.69 -6.34
N ASN A 470 -18.34 3.45 -5.72
CA ASN A 470 -17.07 3.85 -6.28
C ASN A 470 -17.25 4.55 -7.63
N GLU A 471 -17.99 5.66 -7.61
CA GLU A 471 -18.35 6.46 -8.77
C GLU A 471 -18.26 7.96 -8.47
N PHE A 472 -17.94 8.74 -9.51
CA PHE A 472 -17.92 10.18 -9.43
C PHE A 472 -19.33 10.74 -9.37
N GLY A 473 -19.56 11.74 -8.52
CA GLY A 473 -20.75 12.57 -8.46
C GLY A 473 -20.56 13.91 -9.14
N ALA A 474 -21.21 14.94 -8.63
CA ALA A 474 -21.17 16.30 -9.18
C ALA A 474 -19.73 16.83 -9.27
N GLY A 475 -19.39 17.40 -10.42
CA GLY A 475 -18.07 17.94 -10.72
C GLY A 475 -17.04 16.91 -11.20
N GLY A 476 -17.38 15.60 -11.21
CA GLY A 476 -16.52 14.53 -11.70
C GLY A 476 -17.09 13.87 -12.98
N ASP A 477 -16.28 12.98 -13.57
CA ASP A 477 -16.67 12.19 -14.75
C ASP A 477 -16.23 10.72 -14.54
N ASN A 478 -17.15 9.78 -14.72
CA ASN A 478 -16.86 8.35 -14.57
C ASN A 478 -15.84 7.80 -15.60
N LYS A 479 -15.55 8.53 -16.66
CA LYS A 479 -14.41 8.23 -17.52
C LYS A 479 -13.07 8.29 -16.78
N TRP A 480 -12.97 9.07 -15.71
CA TRP A 480 -11.78 9.18 -14.88
C TRP A 480 -11.51 7.95 -14.00
N LEU A 481 -12.47 6.99 -13.97
CA LEU A 481 -12.24 5.69 -13.31
C LEU A 481 -11.15 4.88 -14.02
N MET A 482 -10.99 5.09 -15.33
CA MET A 482 -10.04 4.34 -16.17
C MET A 482 -8.65 4.99 -16.12
N ARG A 483 -7.66 4.20 -16.52
CA ARG A 483 -6.30 4.68 -16.75
C ARG A 483 -6.29 5.78 -17.82
N ARG A 484 -5.48 6.81 -17.57
CA ARG A 484 -5.17 7.81 -18.58
C ARG A 484 -4.09 7.27 -19.54
N ILE A 485 -4.35 7.35 -20.84
CA ILE A 485 -3.40 7.11 -21.91
C ILE A 485 -3.51 8.27 -22.89
N ASP A 486 -2.40 8.92 -23.24
CA ASP A 486 -2.34 10.06 -24.19
C ASP A 486 -3.34 11.19 -23.88
N GLY A 487 -3.56 11.46 -22.61
CA GLY A 487 -4.54 12.48 -22.19
C GLY A 487 -5.99 12.01 -22.22
N ILE A 488 -6.25 10.77 -22.60
CA ILE A 488 -7.58 10.17 -22.69
C ILE A 488 -7.69 9.03 -21.66
N ASN A 489 -8.72 9.07 -20.82
CA ASN A 489 -9.00 8.00 -19.85
C ASN A 489 -9.69 6.83 -20.58
N ALA A 490 -9.01 6.10 -21.43
CA ALA A 490 -9.72 5.20 -22.32
C ALA A 490 -9.05 3.87 -22.61
N GLY A 491 -7.87 3.54 -22.05
CA GLY A 491 -7.35 2.36 -22.66
C GLY A 491 -6.28 1.56 -21.93
N TYR A 492 -6.23 0.33 -22.34
CA TYR A 492 -5.20 -0.66 -22.00
C TYR A 492 -4.75 -1.29 -23.27
N ARG A 493 -3.45 -1.33 -23.50
CA ARG A 493 -2.86 -1.94 -24.69
C ARG A 493 -3.03 -3.47 -24.65
N ASN A 494 -3.18 -4.09 -25.79
CA ASN A 494 -3.16 -5.55 -25.98
C ASN A 494 -4.19 -6.33 -25.13
N GLY A 495 -5.33 -5.72 -24.77
CA GLY A 495 -6.35 -6.40 -23.98
C GLY A 495 -5.95 -6.69 -22.52
N PHE A 496 -4.90 -6.06 -22.01
CA PHE A 496 -4.45 -6.25 -20.62
C PHE A 496 -5.33 -5.55 -19.57
N PHE A 497 -6.57 -5.22 -19.90
CA PHE A 497 -7.54 -4.82 -18.88
C PHE A 497 -8.05 -6.08 -18.17
N PRO A 498 -8.02 -6.11 -16.81
CA PRO A 498 -8.48 -7.28 -16.09
C PRO A 498 -9.95 -7.58 -16.39
N GLN A 499 -10.27 -8.84 -16.51
CA GLN A 499 -11.64 -9.33 -16.67
C GLN A 499 -11.96 -10.26 -15.49
N VAL A 500 -13.10 -10.08 -14.83
CA VAL A 500 -13.51 -10.89 -13.66
C VAL A 500 -14.63 -11.88 -14.01
#